data_16b010eeba1d80a3cdc5d33e3d29047c
#
_entry.id   16b010eeba1d80a3cdc5d33e3d29047c
#
_cell.length_a   1.000
_cell.length_b   1.000
_cell.length_c   1.000
_cell.angle_alpha   90.00
_cell.angle_beta   90.00
_cell.angle_gamma   90.00
#
_symmetry.space_group_name_H-M   'P 1'
#
loop_
_entity.id
_entity.type
_entity.pdbx_description
1 polymer ?
#
loop_
_entity_poly.entity_id
_entity_poly.type
_entity_poly.pdbx_seq_one_letter_code
_entity_poly.pdbx_strand_id
1 'polypeptide(L)'
;FAGLIGAIIWNLGTWLFGLPSSSSHALFGGLIGAVLVEAGMSGIHAGKIMSKIILPALVAPFVAGIASLLATWLAYRLTDHTAHHSSRMFLNGQRVSASMVALAHGTSDGQKTMGIITLVLIAAGYQSSGTGPMWWVILAAGCAIGLGTYSGGWRIMRTMGKGLCDIESPQGFAAETASTAAILASSHLGFALSTTHVCSGSILGSGLGRHTEVRWATAGKMVVAWLVTLPAAALV
;
A
#
# COMPACT_ATOMS: atom_id res chain seq x y z
N PHE A 1 15.07 -0.34 -17.13
CA PHE A 1 15.87 0.35 -16.11
C PHE A 1 15.39 1.78 -15.87
N ALA A 2 15.13 2.58 -16.93
CA ALA A 2 14.66 3.97 -16.80
C ALA A 2 13.42 4.08 -15.89
N GLY A 3 12.39 3.26 -16.13
CA GLY A 3 11.18 3.27 -15.31
C GLY A 3 11.41 2.96 -13.82
N LEU A 4 12.42 2.14 -13.49
CA LEU A 4 12.81 1.89 -12.09
C LEU A 4 13.49 3.11 -11.48
N ILE A 5 14.33 3.80 -12.23
CA ILE A 5 15.00 5.03 -11.78
C ILE A 5 13.97 6.12 -11.48
N GLY A 6 13.00 6.33 -12.37
CA GLY A 6 11.91 7.27 -12.15
C GLY A 6 11.10 6.96 -10.88
N ALA A 7 10.76 5.69 -10.68
CA ALA A 7 10.07 5.24 -9.46
C ALA A 7 10.90 5.49 -8.20
N ILE A 8 12.21 5.22 -8.24
CA ILE A 8 13.11 5.43 -7.09
C ILE A 8 13.23 6.92 -6.77
N ILE A 9 13.46 7.77 -7.76
CA ILE A 9 13.57 9.22 -7.57
C ILE A 9 12.29 9.79 -6.95
N TRP A 10 11.12 9.41 -7.47
CA TRP A 10 9.83 9.84 -6.93
C TRP A 10 9.63 9.36 -5.48
N ASN A 11 9.90 8.09 -5.21
CA ASN A 11 9.75 7.52 -3.87
C ASN A 11 10.71 8.17 -2.86
N LEU A 12 11.96 8.42 -3.23
CA LEU A 12 12.92 9.14 -2.37
C LEU A 12 12.47 10.58 -2.11
N GLY A 13 11.99 11.28 -3.13
CA GLY A 13 11.45 12.64 -2.97
C GLY A 13 10.29 12.67 -2.00
N THR A 14 9.26 11.85 -2.20
CA THR A 14 8.08 11.81 -1.31
C THR A 14 8.44 11.35 0.10
N TRP A 15 9.38 10.41 0.25
CA TRP A 15 9.90 9.97 1.54
C TRP A 15 10.62 11.11 2.29
N LEU A 16 11.45 11.91 1.62
CA LEU A 16 12.12 13.07 2.23
C LEU A 16 11.12 14.07 2.82
N PHE A 17 9.98 14.26 2.18
CA PHE A 17 8.91 15.13 2.69
C PHE A 17 7.95 14.42 3.67
N GLY A 18 8.16 13.12 3.95
CA GLY A 18 7.28 12.32 4.82
C GLY A 18 5.87 12.15 4.26
N LEU A 19 5.71 12.22 2.95
CA LEU A 19 4.44 12.05 2.25
C LEU A 19 4.22 10.57 1.93
N PRO A 20 3.17 9.92 2.47
CA PRO A 20 2.82 8.54 2.15
C PRO A 20 2.32 8.42 0.70
N SER A 21 3.23 8.29 -0.23
CA SER A 21 2.94 8.00 -1.64
C SER A 21 2.84 6.50 -1.89
N SER A 22 2.36 6.12 -3.08
CA SER A 22 2.25 4.73 -3.48
C SER A 22 3.48 4.28 -4.26
N SER A 23 4.32 3.43 -3.66
CA SER A 23 5.46 2.83 -4.36
C SER A 23 5.04 1.99 -5.58
N SER A 24 3.88 1.33 -5.50
CA SER A 24 3.31 0.60 -6.64
C SER A 24 2.95 1.53 -7.80
N HIS A 25 2.31 2.67 -7.53
CA HIS A 25 1.98 3.64 -8.58
C HIS A 25 3.21 4.33 -9.13
N ALA A 26 4.21 4.62 -8.31
CA ALA A 26 5.49 5.14 -8.78
C ALA A 26 6.16 4.15 -9.74
N LEU A 27 6.16 2.86 -9.40
CA LEU A 27 6.70 1.80 -10.23
C LEU A 27 5.97 1.71 -11.59
N PHE A 28 4.63 1.65 -11.56
CA PHE A 28 3.84 1.62 -12.79
C PHE A 28 3.97 2.91 -13.60
N GLY A 29 4.01 4.07 -12.94
CA GLY A 29 4.25 5.36 -13.60
C GLY A 29 5.56 5.35 -14.38
N GLY A 30 6.67 5.01 -13.72
CA GLY A 30 7.97 4.94 -14.37
C GLY A 30 8.02 3.93 -15.53
N LEU A 31 7.39 2.76 -15.37
CA LEU A 31 7.30 1.77 -16.46
C LEU A 31 6.47 2.29 -17.64
N ILE A 32 5.34 2.96 -17.36
CA ILE A 32 4.51 3.59 -18.41
C ILE A 32 5.30 4.67 -19.14
N GLY A 33 6.02 5.53 -18.40
CA GLY A 33 6.87 6.57 -18.99
C GLY A 33 7.94 5.98 -19.90
N ALA A 34 8.65 4.96 -19.44
CA ALA A 34 9.67 4.28 -20.24
C ALA A 34 9.09 3.65 -21.53
N VAL A 35 7.91 3.01 -21.45
CA VAL A 35 7.23 2.42 -22.62
C VAL A 35 6.74 3.50 -23.58
N LEU A 36 6.24 4.64 -23.06
CA LEU A 36 5.81 5.77 -23.90
C LEU A 36 6.95 6.34 -24.73
N VAL A 37 8.14 6.44 -24.15
CA VAL A 37 9.34 6.93 -24.87
C VAL A 37 9.81 5.91 -25.91
N GLU A 38 9.82 4.62 -25.59
CA GLU A 38 10.34 3.56 -26.45
C GLU A 38 9.37 3.19 -27.58
N ALA A 39 8.10 2.97 -27.25
CA ALA A 39 7.10 2.39 -28.15
C ALA A 39 5.92 3.33 -28.46
N GLY A 40 5.90 4.51 -27.87
CA GLY A 40 4.78 5.45 -28.01
C GLY A 40 3.48 4.93 -27.39
N MET A 41 2.37 5.53 -27.80
CA MET A 41 1.03 5.14 -27.31
C MET A 41 0.60 3.73 -27.74
N SER A 42 1.18 3.17 -28.79
CA SER A 42 0.87 1.81 -29.27
C SER A 42 1.33 0.72 -28.29
N GLY A 43 2.35 0.98 -27.46
CA GLY A 43 2.81 0.10 -26.41
C GLY A 43 1.93 0.13 -25.14
N ILE A 44 0.97 1.03 -25.04
CA ILE A 44 0.17 1.26 -23.84
C ILE A 44 -1.23 0.65 -23.96
N HIS A 45 -1.53 -0.27 -23.08
CA HIS A 45 -2.88 -0.84 -22.95
C HIS A 45 -3.72 -0.04 -21.95
N ALA A 46 -4.21 1.15 -22.36
CA ALA A 46 -4.93 2.11 -21.52
C ALA A 46 -6.10 1.47 -20.75
N GLY A 47 -6.86 0.57 -21.39
CA GLY A 47 -7.96 -0.15 -20.72
C GLY A 47 -7.49 -1.04 -19.56
N LYS A 48 -6.33 -1.70 -19.69
CA LYS A 48 -5.75 -2.49 -18.60
C LYS A 48 -5.21 -1.62 -17.47
N ILE A 49 -4.58 -0.48 -17.80
CA ILE A 49 -4.13 0.49 -16.80
C ILE A 49 -5.33 1.03 -16.03
N MET A 50 -6.39 1.42 -16.72
CA MET A 50 -7.61 1.92 -16.08
C MET A 50 -8.23 0.87 -15.15
N SER A 51 -8.45 -0.36 -15.63
CA SER A 51 -9.17 -1.40 -14.90
C SER A 51 -8.34 -2.08 -13.80
N LYS A 52 -7.03 -2.19 -13.96
CA LYS A 52 -6.16 -2.93 -13.04
C LYS A 52 -5.32 -2.06 -12.10
N ILE A 53 -5.15 -0.77 -12.41
CA ILE A 53 -4.33 0.15 -11.62
C ILE A 53 -5.19 1.31 -11.11
N ILE A 54 -5.76 2.13 -12.01
CA ILE A 54 -6.41 3.40 -11.63
C ILE A 54 -7.71 3.15 -10.86
N LEU A 55 -8.61 2.34 -11.40
CA LEU A 55 -9.91 2.06 -10.76
C LEU A 55 -9.74 1.41 -9.40
N PRO A 56 -8.91 0.36 -9.21
CA PRO A 56 -8.63 -0.19 -7.88
C PRO A 56 -7.98 0.83 -6.93
N ALA A 57 -7.10 1.70 -7.42
CA ALA A 57 -6.47 2.74 -6.62
C ALA A 57 -7.47 3.74 -6.05
N LEU A 58 -8.48 4.10 -6.82
CA LEU A 58 -9.54 5.02 -6.40
C LEU A 58 -10.54 4.34 -5.45
N VAL A 59 -10.92 3.09 -5.73
CA VAL A 59 -11.98 2.38 -4.98
C VAL A 59 -11.46 1.79 -3.66
N ALA A 60 -10.24 1.27 -3.65
CA ALA A 60 -9.71 0.53 -2.50
C ALA A 60 -9.69 1.29 -1.17
N PRO A 61 -9.27 2.58 -1.09
CA PRO A 61 -9.28 3.31 0.17
C PRO A 61 -10.68 3.50 0.73
N PHE A 62 -11.70 3.63 -0.13
CA PHE A 62 -13.10 3.74 0.32
C PHE A 62 -13.62 2.40 0.83
N VAL A 63 -13.39 1.31 0.12
CA VAL A 63 -13.81 -0.03 0.55
C VAL A 63 -13.15 -0.40 1.88
N ALA A 64 -11.84 -0.22 1.99
CA ALA A 64 -11.11 -0.49 3.21
C ALA A 64 -11.51 0.45 4.35
N GLY A 65 -11.78 1.72 4.04
CA GLY A 65 -12.27 2.71 4.99
C GLY A 65 -13.64 2.36 5.55
N ILE A 66 -14.59 2.00 4.70
CA ILE A 66 -15.94 1.58 5.14
C ILE A 66 -15.85 0.30 5.98
N ALA A 67 -15.07 -0.69 5.55
CA ALA A 67 -14.86 -1.92 6.31
C ALA A 67 -14.28 -1.64 7.70
N SER A 68 -13.27 -0.77 7.78
CA SER A 68 -12.63 -0.37 9.03
C SER A 68 -13.55 0.45 9.92
N LEU A 69 -14.37 1.36 9.35
CA LEU A 69 -15.38 2.14 10.07
C LEU A 69 -16.37 1.20 10.74
N LEU A 70 -16.93 0.26 9.99
CA LEU A 70 -17.92 -0.69 10.52
C LEU A 70 -17.29 -1.61 11.58
N ALA A 71 -16.08 -2.09 11.34
CA ALA A 71 -15.35 -2.93 12.31
C ALA A 71 -15.05 -2.18 13.61
N THR A 72 -14.63 -0.92 13.52
CA THR A 72 -14.39 -0.05 14.68
C THR A 72 -15.68 0.20 15.46
N TRP A 73 -16.72 0.63 14.77
CA TRP A 73 -18.04 0.85 15.38
C TRP A 73 -18.53 -0.40 16.11
N LEU A 74 -18.42 -1.56 15.48
CA LEU A 74 -18.83 -2.84 16.08
C LEU A 74 -17.97 -3.19 17.30
N ALA A 75 -16.64 -3.02 17.21
CA ALA A 75 -15.72 -3.29 18.31
C ALA A 75 -16.09 -2.48 19.55
N TYR A 76 -16.31 -1.19 19.41
CA TYR A 76 -16.72 -0.34 20.54
C TYR A 76 -18.10 -0.68 21.05
N ARG A 77 -19.06 -0.96 20.20
CA ARG A 77 -20.43 -1.34 20.61
C ARG A 77 -20.48 -2.64 21.41
N LEU A 78 -19.61 -3.61 21.07
CA LEU A 78 -19.55 -4.90 21.78
C LEU A 78 -18.79 -4.81 23.10
N THR A 79 -17.92 -3.82 23.28
CA THR A 79 -17.01 -3.73 24.43
C THR A 79 -17.31 -2.60 25.40
N ASP A 80 -18.34 -1.80 25.14
CA ASP A 80 -18.71 -0.62 25.93
C ASP A 80 -19.00 -0.93 27.41
N HIS A 81 -19.27 -2.20 27.74
CA HIS A 81 -19.56 -2.66 29.11
C HIS A 81 -18.36 -3.31 29.84
N THR A 82 -17.16 -3.41 29.22
CA THR A 82 -16.03 -4.17 29.80
C THR A 82 -14.68 -3.44 29.68
N ALA A 83 -14.64 -2.17 30.04
CA ALA A 83 -13.54 -1.24 29.76
C ALA A 83 -12.11 -1.70 30.11
N HIS A 84 -11.89 -2.47 31.17
CA HIS A 84 -10.53 -2.86 31.61
C HIS A 84 -10.02 -4.18 30.99
N HIS A 85 -10.89 -5.14 30.76
CA HIS A 85 -10.51 -6.43 30.15
C HIS A 85 -10.37 -6.31 28.62
N SER A 86 -11.17 -5.44 28.03
CA SER A 86 -11.22 -5.12 26.62
C SER A 86 -9.89 -4.51 26.10
N SER A 87 -9.24 -3.64 26.87
CA SER A 87 -8.00 -2.97 26.45
C SER A 87 -6.85 -3.94 26.20
N ARG A 88 -6.61 -4.94 27.06
CA ARG A 88 -5.55 -5.96 26.87
C ARG A 88 -5.85 -6.90 25.72
N MET A 89 -7.12 -7.28 25.56
CA MET A 89 -7.55 -8.14 24.45
C MET A 89 -7.29 -7.46 23.10
N PHE A 90 -7.69 -6.20 22.94
CA PHE A 90 -7.44 -5.45 21.72
C PHE A 90 -5.96 -5.18 21.48
N LEU A 91 -5.17 -4.91 22.51
CA LEU A 91 -3.73 -4.75 22.37
C LEU A 91 -3.05 -6.02 21.86
N ASN A 92 -3.45 -7.18 22.36
CA ASN A 92 -2.94 -8.46 21.88
C ASN A 92 -3.46 -8.78 20.47
N GLY A 93 -4.74 -8.52 20.21
CA GLY A 93 -5.34 -8.62 18.87
C GLY A 93 -4.63 -7.74 17.86
N GLN A 94 -4.32 -6.50 18.23
CA GLN A 94 -3.59 -5.56 17.39
C GLN A 94 -2.16 -6.03 17.07
N ARG A 95 -1.48 -6.68 18.00
CA ARG A 95 -0.15 -7.29 17.72
C ARG A 95 -0.25 -8.37 16.65
N VAL A 96 -1.31 -9.17 16.68
CA VAL A 96 -1.56 -10.19 15.65
C VAL A 96 -1.95 -9.55 14.32
N SER A 97 -2.89 -8.61 14.31
CA SER A 97 -3.32 -7.92 13.08
C SER A 97 -2.19 -7.11 12.44
N ALA A 98 -1.32 -6.47 13.24
CA ALA A 98 -0.12 -5.80 12.76
C ALA A 98 0.84 -6.76 12.05
N SER A 99 1.02 -7.97 12.59
CA SER A 99 1.82 -9.01 11.94
C SER A 99 1.19 -9.48 10.63
N MET A 100 -0.13 -9.60 10.60
CA MET A 100 -0.86 -10.01 9.40
C MET A 100 -0.86 -8.93 8.31
N VAL A 101 -1.02 -7.65 8.65
CA VAL A 101 -0.91 -6.56 7.66
C VAL A 101 0.52 -6.43 7.15
N ALA A 102 1.53 -6.66 7.98
CA ALA A 102 2.93 -6.67 7.56
C ALA A 102 3.20 -7.81 6.56
N LEU A 103 2.65 -9.02 6.82
CA LEU A 103 2.73 -10.15 5.91
C LEU A 103 2.00 -9.86 4.58
N ALA A 104 0.78 -9.33 4.64
CA ALA A 104 -0.01 -8.97 3.46
C ALA A 104 0.69 -7.89 2.61
N HIS A 105 1.26 -6.87 3.26
CA HIS A 105 2.06 -5.82 2.61
C HIS A 105 3.29 -6.41 1.93
N GLY A 106 4.11 -7.15 2.68
CA GLY A 106 5.35 -7.74 2.16
C GLY A 106 5.08 -8.70 1.00
N THR A 107 4.03 -9.50 1.09
CA THR A 107 3.62 -10.40 0.00
C THR A 107 3.17 -9.61 -1.23
N SER A 108 2.28 -8.63 -1.07
CA SER A 108 1.74 -7.85 -2.20
C SER A 108 2.81 -7.03 -2.92
N ASP A 109 3.64 -6.31 -2.18
CA ASP A 109 4.67 -5.45 -2.77
C ASP A 109 5.90 -6.26 -3.23
N GLY A 110 6.21 -7.35 -2.52
CA GLY A 110 7.23 -8.31 -2.94
C GLY A 110 6.91 -8.94 -4.29
N GLN A 111 5.67 -9.38 -4.52
CA GLN A 111 5.26 -9.98 -5.80
C GLN A 111 5.48 -9.04 -6.99
N LYS A 112 5.22 -7.75 -6.85
CA LYS A 112 5.43 -6.74 -7.91
C LYS A 112 6.92 -6.62 -8.25
N THR A 113 7.77 -6.52 -7.24
CA THR A 113 9.23 -6.45 -7.40
C THR A 113 9.80 -7.73 -7.99
N MET A 114 9.41 -8.88 -7.46
CA MET A 114 9.81 -10.20 -7.99
C MET A 114 9.39 -10.38 -9.45
N GLY A 115 8.16 -9.94 -9.79
CA GLY A 115 7.64 -10.00 -11.16
C GLY A 115 8.51 -9.22 -12.14
N ILE A 116 8.91 -7.98 -11.79
CA ILE A 116 9.78 -7.17 -12.65
C ILE A 116 11.16 -7.78 -12.81
N ILE A 117 11.79 -8.24 -11.71
CA ILE A 117 13.09 -8.90 -11.77
C ILE A 117 13.00 -10.15 -12.68
N THR A 118 11.96 -10.97 -12.51
CA THR A 118 11.72 -12.15 -13.32
C THR A 118 11.55 -11.81 -14.79
N LEU A 119 10.78 -10.76 -15.13
CA LEU A 119 10.63 -10.29 -16.51
C LEU A 119 11.97 -9.85 -17.13
N VAL A 120 12.81 -9.17 -16.36
CA VAL A 120 14.15 -8.78 -16.81
C VAL A 120 15.03 -10.01 -17.05
N LEU A 121 14.98 -11.00 -16.18
CA LEU A 121 15.74 -12.26 -16.34
C LEU A 121 15.28 -13.05 -17.57
N ILE A 122 13.98 -13.09 -17.84
CA ILE A 122 13.41 -13.73 -19.04
C ILE A 122 13.86 -12.96 -20.29
N ALA A 123 13.75 -11.65 -20.29
CA ALA A 123 14.17 -10.82 -21.44
C ALA A 123 15.67 -10.91 -21.72
N ALA A 124 16.50 -11.11 -20.70
CA ALA A 124 17.94 -11.33 -20.82
C ALA A 124 18.34 -12.78 -21.14
N GLY A 125 17.40 -13.70 -21.25
CA GLY A 125 17.64 -15.10 -21.58
C GLY A 125 18.16 -15.97 -20.41
N TYR A 126 18.16 -15.46 -19.19
CA TYR A 126 18.58 -16.21 -18.00
C TYR A 126 17.48 -17.09 -17.40
N GLN A 127 16.24 -16.92 -17.83
CA GLN A 127 15.10 -17.69 -17.32
C GLN A 127 14.08 -17.94 -18.43
N SER A 128 13.46 -19.12 -18.41
CA SER A 128 12.45 -19.51 -19.40
C SER A 128 11.12 -18.79 -19.16
N SER A 129 10.43 -18.44 -20.25
CA SER A 129 9.09 -17.85 -20.19
C SER A 129 8.10 -18.79 -19.49
N GLY A 130 7.20 -18.23 -18.68
CA GLY A 130 6.16 -19.00 -17.97
C GLY A 130 6.62 -19.62 -16.65
N THR A 131 7.86 -19.45 -16.23
CA THR A 131 8.35 -19.89 -14.92
C THR A 131 8.16 -18.79 -13.88
N GLY A 132 7.91 -19.19 -12.63
CA GLY A 132 7.79 -18.26 -11.48
C GLY A 132 9.16 -17.69 -11.07
N PRO A 133 9.18 -16.74 -10.12
CA PRO A 133 10.41 -16.15 -9.61
C PRO A 133 11.39 -17.21 -9.07
N MET A 134 12.67 -17.07 -9.35
CA MET A 134 13.70 -17.92 -8.75
C MET A 134 13.78 -17.68 -7.24
N TRP A 135 14.13 -18.71 -6.47
CA TRP A 135 14.18 -18.63 -4.99
C TRP A 135 15.05 -17.47 -4.47
N TRP A 136 16.18 -17.18 -5.11
CA TRP A 136 17.04 -16.07 -4.71
C TRP A 136 16.41 -14.70 -4.98
N VAL A 137 15.56 -14.57 -6.01
CA VAL A 137 14.77 -13.34 -6.29
C VAL A 137 13.79 -13.10 -5.16
N ILE A 138 13.14 -14.17 -4.68
CA ILE A 138 12.20 -14.10 -3.55
C ILE A 138 12.93 -13.63 -2.30
N LEU A 139 14.08 -14.23 -1.98
CA LEU A 139 14.87 -13.83 -0.82
C LEU A 139 15.39 -12.39 -0.93
N ALA A 140 15.96 -12.03 -2.08
CA ALA A 140 16.50 -10.69 -2.30
C ALA A 140 15.41 -9.61 -2.18
N ALA A 141 14.25 -9.81 -2.81
CA ALA A 141 13.13 -8.87 -2.71
C ALA A 141 12.58 -8.78 -1.27
N GLY A 142 12.41 -9.92 -0.59
CA GLY A 142 11.96 -9.96 0.80
C GLY A 142 12.93 -9.25 1.75
N CYS A 143 14.23 -9.52 1.64
CA CYS A 143 15.27 -8.87 2.43
C CYS A 143 15.32 -7.35 2.14
N ALA A 144 15.23 -6.94 0.89
CA ALA A 144 15.26 -5.53 0.51
C ALA A 144 14.05 -4.76 1.08
N ILE A 145 12.84 -5.33 0.99
CA ILE A 145 11.63 -4.73 1.58
C ILE A 145 11.75 -4.67 3.11
N GLY A 146 12.20 -5.75 3.76
CA GLY A 146 12.37 -5.78 5.21
C GLY A 146 13.38 -4.76 5.71
N LEU A 147 14.56 -4.69 5.10
CA LEU A 147 15.62 -3.72 5.43
C LEU A 147 15.19 -2.28 5.12
N GLY A 148 14.51 -2.06 3.99
CA GLY A 148 13.98 -0.76 3.61
C GLY A 148 12.92 -0.25 4.60
N THR A 149 12.01 -1.12 5.01
CA THR A 149 10.99 -0.77 6.02
C THR A 149 11.63 -0.47 7.38
N TYR A 150 12.57 -1.29 7.81
CA TYR A 150 13.30 -1.09 9.06
C TYR A 150 14.08 0.23 9.10
N SER A 151 14.79 0.56 8.02
CA SER A 151 15.64 1.75 7.97
C SER A 151 14.89 3.04 7.64
N GLY A 152 13.90 2.98 6.73
CA GLY A 152 13.24 4.15 6.14
C GLY A 152 11.78 4.36 6.54
N GLY A 153 11.09 3.36 7.10
CA GLY A 153 9.65 3.39 7.34
C GLY A 153 9.16 4.42 8.34
N TRP A 154 10.02 4.84 9.27
CA TRP A 154 9.63 5.68 10.41
C TRP A 154 8.99 7.02 10.03
N ARG A 155 9.47 7.69 8.99
CA ARG A 155 8.90 8.97 8.53
C ARG A 155 7.46 8.82 8.08
N ILE A 156 7.18 7.80 7.28
CA ILE A 156 5.86 7.52 6.73
C ILE A 156 4.92 7.00 7.82
N MET A 157 5.40 6.11 8.70
CA MET A 157 4.63 5.62 9.85
C MET A 157 4.15 6.75 10.77
N ARG A 158 4.99 7.77 11.00
CA ARG A 158 4.60 8.93 11.81
C ARG A 158 3.46 9.71 11.17
N THR A 159 3.51 9.95 9.86
CA THR A 159 2.46 10.67 9.13
C THR A 159 1.16 9.87 9.13
N MET A 160 1.21 8.57 8.87
CA MET A 160 0.02 7.72 8.82
C MET A 160 -0.55 7.45 10.22
N GLY A 161 0.30 7.11 11.19
CA GLY A 161 -0.13 6.67 12.51
C GLY A 161 -0.51 7.80 13.47
N LYS A 162 0.06 9.00 13.28
CA LYS A 162 -0.22 10.17 14.15
C LYS A 162 -0.72 11.39 13.40
N GLY A 163 -0.52 11.42 12.09
CA GLY A 163 -0.86 12.58 11.26
C GLY A 163 -2.29 12.56 10.74
N LEU A 164 -2.99 11.43 10.70
CA LEU A 164 -4.36 11.32 10.19
C LEU A 164 -5.42 11.47 11.29
N CYS A 165 -5.33 10.70 12.34
CA CYS A 165 -6.20 10.76 13.52
C CYS A 165 -5.47 10.12 14.70
N ASP A 166 -6.00 10.31 15.91
CA ASP A 166 -5.50 9.61 17.09
C ASP A 166 -6.12 8.21 17.14
N ILE A 167 -5.27 7.18 17.27
CA ILE A 167 -5.64 5.77 17.13
C ILE A 167 -5.47 5.06 18.48
N GLU A 168 -6.54 4.50 19.00
CA GLU A 168 -6.53 3.56 20.13
C GLU A 168 -6.42 2.10 19.64
N SER A 169 -6.14 1.16 20.54
CA SER A 169 -5.94 -0.25 20.16
C SER A 169 -7.13 -0.91 19.44
N PRO A 170 -8.40 -0.65 19.80
CA PRO A 170 -9.54 -1.19 19.04
C PRO A 170 -9.61 -0.66 17.61
N GLN A 171 -9.31 0.65 17.42
CA GLN A 171 -9.26 1.27 16.10
C GLN A 171 -8.10 0.71 15.27
N GLY A 172 -6.91 0.57 15.86
CA GLY A 172 -5.75 -0.04 15.22
C GLY A 172 -6.03 -1.46 14.77
N PHE A 173 -6.58 -2.29 15.66
CA PHE A 173 -6.98 -3.67 15.34
C PHE A 173 -7.97 -3.73 14.17
N ALA A 174 -9.01 -2.89 14.17
CA ALA A 174 -9.99 -2.83 13.10
C ALA A 174 -9.38 -2.36 11.77
N ALA A 175 -8.55 -1.30 11.79
CA ALA A 175 -7.90 -0.77 10.60
C ALA A 175 -6.92 -1.76 9.97
N GLU A 176 -6.11 -2.44 10.78
CA GLU A 176 -5.15 -3.45 10.33
C GLU A 176 -5.84 -4.69 9.76
N THR A 177 -6.92 -5.15 10.41
CA THR A 177 -7.71 -6.29 9.95
C THR A 177 -8.39 -5.99 8.61
N ALA A 178 -9.01 -4.82 8.47
CA ALA A 178 -9.63 -4.37 7.22
C ALA A 178 -8.58 -4.22 6.10
N SER A 179 -7.42 -3.64 6.43
CA SER A 179 -6.30 -3.50 5.48
C SER A 179 -5.80 -4.86 5.01
N THR A 180 -5.57 -5.79 5.93
CA THR A 180 -5.13 -7.16 5.61
C THR A 180 -6.09 -7.83 4.65
N ALA A 181 -7.39 -7.82 4.98
CA ALA A 181 -8.42 -8.42 4.14
C ALA A 181 -8.47 -7.80 2.74
N ALA A 182 -8.43 -6.47 2.64
CA ALA A 182 -8.46 -5.76 1.36
C ALA A 182 -7.20 -6.05 0.51
N ILE A 183 -6.01 -6.06 1.12
CA ILE A 183 -4.75 -6.32 0.41
C ILE A 183 -4.71 -7.77 -0.10
N LEU A 184 -5.05 -8.75 0.72
CA LEU A 184 -5.04 -10.16 0.32
C LEU A 184 -6.11 -10.45 -0.74
N ALA A 185 -7.33 -9.94 -0.57
CA ALA A 185 -8.39 -10.10 -1.57
C ALA A 185 -7.98 -9.51 -2.93
N SER A 186 -7.37 -8.33 -2.94
CA SER A 186 -6.90 -7.71 -4.19
C SER A 186 -5.79 -8.49 -4.87
N SER A 187 -4.88 -9.08 -4.09
CA SER A 187 -3.80 -9.93 -4.61
C SER A 187 -4.36 -11.16 -5.31
N HIS A 188 -5.40 -11.80 -4.74
CA HIS A 188 -6.09 -12.93 -5.38
C HIS A 188 -6.84 -12.54 -6.67
N LEU A 189 -7.41 -11.33 -6.72
CA LEU A 189 -8.11 -10.82 -7.89
C LEU A 189 -7.17 -10.25 -8.98
N GLY A 190 -5.87 -10.24 -8.72
CA GLY A 190 -4.86 -9.72 -9.65
C GLY A 190 -4.97 -8.22 -9.88
N PHE A 191 -5.40 -7.45 -8.87
CA PHE A 191 -5.39 -6.00 -8.91
C PHE A 191 -4.04 -5.46 -8.40
N ALA A 192 -3.52 -4.48 -9.12
CA ALA A 192 -2.30 -3.77 -8.73
C ALA A 192 -2.60 -2.69 -7.68
N LEU A 193 -2.97 -3.12 -6.49
CA LEU A 193 -3.45 -2.26 -5.42
C LEU A 193 -2.29 -1.54 -4.70
N SER A 194 -2.55 -0.35 -4.22
CA SER A 194 -1.65 0.39 -3.34
C SER A 194 -1.96 0.07 -1.88
N THR A 195 -1.00 -0.55 -1.20
CA THR A 195 -1.08 -0.83 0.24
C THR A 195 -1.21 0.45 1.06
N THR A 196 -0.53 1.53 0.64
CA THR A 196 -0.61 2.85 1.28
C THR A 196 -2.03 3.43 1.22
N HIS A 197 -2.71 3.33 0.06
CA HIS A 197 -4.10 3.80 -0.10
C HIS A 197 -5.06 3.03 0.81
N VAL A 198 -4.92 1.70 0.85
CA VAL A 198 -5.74 0.83 1.70
C VAL A 198 -5.55 1.15 3.17
N CYS A 199 -4.30 1.16 3.64
CA CYS A 199 -4.01 1.44 5.04
C CYS A 199 -4.48 2.84 5.47
N SER A 200 -4.25 3.86 4.62
CA SER A 200 -4.72 5.22 4.92
C SER A 200 -6.24 5.32 4.96
N GLY A 201 -6.93 4.68 4.01
CA GLY A 201 -8.39 4.58 4.00
C GLY A 201 -8.92 3.89 5.25
N SER A 202 -8.31 2.78 5.66
CA SER A 202 -8.67 2.05 6.87
C SER A 202 -8.47 2.88 8.14
N ILE A 203 -7.35 3.62 8.24
CA ILE A 203 -7.08 4.52 9.38
C ILE A 203 -8.14 5.63 9.44
N LEU A 204 -8.44 6.28 8.33
CA LEU A 204 -9.50 7.29 8.27
C LEU A 204 -10.86 6.71 8.65
N GLY A 205 -11.20 5.53 8.13
CA GLY A 205 -12.42 4.83 8.45
C GLY A 205 -12.54 4.49 9.94
N SER A 206 -11.45 4.03 10.56
CA SER A 206 -11.43 3.74 12.00
C SER A 206 -11.62 5.01 12.84
N GLY A 207 -11.01 6.13 12.44
CA GLY A 207 -11.21 7.43 13.08
C GLY A 207 -12.66 7.88 13.02
N LEU A 208 -13.30 7.78 11.85
CA LEU A 208 -14.72 8.11 11.68
C LEU A 208 -15.63 7.18 12.48
N GLY A 209 -15.31 5.89 12.55
CA GLY A 209 -16.09 4.89 13.32
C GLY A 209 -16.11 5.13 14.83
N ARG A 210 -15.12 5.84 15.37
CA ARG A 210 -15.04 6.26 16.79
C ARG A 210 -15.40 7.73 17.00
N HIS A 211 -15.67 8.49 15.92
CA HIS A 211 -15.86 9.96 15.97
C HIS A 211 -14.63 10.71 16.50
N THR A 212 -13.42 10.17 16.28
CA THR A 212 -12.17 10.89 16.59
C THR A 212 -11.93 11.98 15.55
N GLU A 213 -11.24 13.04 15.97
CA GLU A 213 -10.90 14.13 15.07
C GLU A 213 -9.98 13.66 13.94
N VAL A 214 -10.44 13.83 12.70
CA VAL A 214 -9.68 13.52 11.50
C VAL A 214 -8.99 14.79 11.00
N ARG A 215 -7.67 14.69 10.79
CA ARG A 215 -6.86 15.81 10.28
C ARG A 215 -6.94 15.87 8.75
N TRP A 216 -8.04 16.43 8.24
CA TRP A 216 -8.36 16.51 6.81
C TRP A 216 -7.28 17.19 5.96
N ALA A 217 -6.53 18.13 6.53
CA ALA A 217 -5.40 18.77 5.86
C ALA A 217 -4.30 17.76 5.50
N THR A 218 -4.00 16.81 6.38
CA THR A 218 -3.05 15.73 6.11
C THR A 218 -3.60 14.75 5.09
N ALA A 219 -4.87 14.35 5.25
CA ALA A 219 -5.54 13.47 4.29
C ALA A 219 -5.56 14.08 2.88
N GLY A 220 -5.85 15.37 2.76
CA GLY A 220 -5.82 16.08 1.48
C GLY A 220 -4.43 16.09 0.82
N LYS A 221 -3.36 16.34 1.59
CA LYS A 221 -1.98 16.26 1.07
C LYS A 221 -1.65 14.84 0.55
N MET A 222 -2.13 13.80 1.25
CA MET A 222 -1.93 12.42 0.80
C MET A 222 -2.68 12.13 -0.49
N VAL A 223 -3.93 12.56 -0.62
CA VAL A 223 -4.72 12.40 -1.85
C VAL A 223 -4.03 13.08 -3.03
N VAL A 224 -3.53 14.31 -2.85
CA VAL A 224 -2.76 15.01 -3.88
C VAL A 224 -1.50 14.20 -4.26
N ALA A 225 -0.75 13.72 -3.27
CA ALA A 225 0.44 12.88 -3.53
C ALA A 225 0.07 11.62 -4.32
N TRP A 226 -1.07 10.97 -4.02
CA TRP A 226 -1.52 9.78 -4.74
C TRP A 226 -1.86 10.06 -6.20
N LEU A 227 -2.58 11.15 -6.46
CA LEU A 227 -2.95 11.55 -7.83
C LEU A 227 -1.74 11.93 -8.68
N VAL A 228 -0.77 12.59 -8.07
CA VAL A 228 0.44 13.06 -8.76
C VAL A 228 1.48 11.96 -8.95
N THR A 229 1.48 10.91 -8.11
CA THR A 229 2.53 9.88 -8.11
C THR A 229 2.71 9.20 -9.47
N LEU A 230 1.63 8.75 -10.11
CA LEU A 230 1.72 8.01 -11.37
C LEU A 230 2.24 8.90 -12.50
N PRO A 231 1.67 10.10 -12.77
CA PRO A 231 2.19 10.97 -13.82
C PRO A 231 3.60 11.52 -13.52
N ALA A 232 3.90 11.86 -12.27
CA ALA A 232 5.21 12.38 -11.92
C ALA A 232 6.32 11.33 -12.10
N ALA A 233 6.08 10.11 -11.65
CA ALA A 233 7.04 9.02 -11.86
C ALA A 233 7.20 8.63 -13.34
N ALA A 234 6.19 8.90 -14.18
CA ALA A 234 6.27 8.68 -15.62
C ALA A 234 7.08 9.75 -16.35
N LEU A 235 7.15 10.96 -15.79
CA LEU A 235 7.89 12.10 -16.38
C LEU A 235 9.37 12.10 -16.00
N VAL A 236 9.77 11.45 -14.92
CA VAL A 236 11.16 11.31 -14.46
C VAL A 236 11.86 10.20 -15.23
#